data_08a2693f728c47a9e480e2e09e521b39
#
_entry.id   08a2693f728c47a9e480e2e09e521b39
#
_cell.length_a   1.000
_cell.length_b   1.000
_cell.length_c   1.000
_cell.angle_alpha   90.00
_cell.angle_beta   90.00
_cell.angle_gamma   90.00
#
_symmetry.space_group_name_H-M   'P 1'
#
loop_
_entity.id
_entity.type
_entity.pdbx_description
1 polymer ?
#
loop_
_entity_poly.entity_id
_entity_poly.type
_entity_poly.pdbx_seq_one_letter_code
_entity_poly.pdbx_strand_id
1 'polypeptide(L)'
;ALNTKFKNNSFDVVYCSNMIHHVPFPKKFFIEINRILKPRGFLLIQEINCSFIMKLLLILNKHEGFDFEIDPYNLKTPATNKDDLWSGNCAIPNLLFDNIEKFKEEISNFEIVDKKFSECLIFPLSGGVIAKKKTINLPNSLLKIVDLLDRILVFISPKIFALQRRIILKKVDN
;
A
#
# COMPACT_ATOMS: atom_id res chain seq x y z
N ALA A 1 -2.44 -11.43 9.82
CA ALA A 1 -2.12 -10.06 10.21
C ALA A 1 -3.17 -9.42 11.14
N LEU A 2 -4.38 -10.03 11.27
CA LEU A 2 -5.47 -9.46 12.07
C LEU A 2 -5.45 -9.86 13.55
N ASN A 3 -4.70 -10.89 13.90
CA ASN A 3 -4.52 -11.38 15.25
C ASN A 3 -3.20 -12.14 15.32
N THR A 4 -2.14 -11.45 15.67
CA THR A 4 -0.81 -12.06 15.82
C THR A 4 -0.64 -12.58 17.25
N LYS A 5 0.24 -13.55 17.44
CA LYS A 5 0.57 -14.08 18.78
C LYS A 5 1.64 -13.26 19.49
N PHE A 6 2.03 -12.11 18.96
CA PHE A 6 3.02 -11.24 19.57
C PHE A 6 2.46 -10.55 20.82
N LYS A 7 3.35 -10.29 21.78
CA LYS A 7 3.00 -9.54 23.00
C LYS A 7 2.73 -8.07 22.65
N ASN A 8 1.98 -7.37 23.50
CA ASN A 8 1.80 -5.92 23.40
C ASN A 8 3.17 -5.22 23.48
N ASN A 9 3.30 -4.12 22.75
CA ASN A 9 4.48 -3.25 22.80
C ASN A 9 5.80 -4.01 22.57
N SER A 10 5.82 -4.90 21.56
CA SER A 10 6.98 -5.78 21.30
C SER A 10 7.95 -5.19 20.27
N PHE A 11 7.48 -4.32 19.37
CA PHE A 11 8.26 -3.88 18.23
C PHE A 11 8.43 -2.36 18.20
N ASP A 12 9.65 -1.91 17.88
CA ASP A 12 9.93 -0.51 17.61
C ASP A 12 9.46 -0.12 16.20
N VAL A 13 9.55 -1.07 15.25
CA VAL A 13 9.17 -0.89 13.86
C VAL A 13 8.45 -2.13 13.34
N VAL A 14 7.36 -1.92 12.62
CA VAL A 14 6.70 -2.93 11.79
C VAL A 14 6.76 -2.48 10.34
N TYR A 15 7.06 -3.40 9.43
CA TYR A 15 7.10 -3.15 7.99
C TYR A 15 6.12 -4.08 7.27
N CYS A 16 5.38 -3.54 6.33
CA CYS A 16 4.56 -4.33 5.41
C CYS A 16 4.70 -3.80 3.98
N SER A 17 4.68 -4.72 3.03
CA SER A 17 4.82 -4.40 1.60
C SER A 17 3.79 -5.18 0.79
N ASN A 18 3.04 -4.47 -0.04
CA ASN A 18 2.02 -5.01 -0.93
C ASN A 18 1.12 -6.05 -0.23
N MET A 19 0.58 -5.69 0.93
CA MET A 19 -0.17 -6.60 1.79
C MET A 19 -1.52 -6.04 2.22
N ILE A 20 -1.63 -4.73 2.46
CA ILE A 20 -2.85 -4.14 3.06
C ILE A 20 -4.04 -4.29 2.11
N HIS A 21 -3.82 -4.23 0.80
CA HIS A 21 -4.85 -4.41 -0.20
C HIS A 21 -5.41 -5.84 -0.27
N HIS A 22 -4.77 -6.83 0.38
CA HIS A 22 -5.29 -8.18 0.58
C HIS A 22 -6.00 -8.35 1.92
N VAL A 23 -5.92 -7.37 2.82
CA VAL A 23 -6.49 -7.50 4.17
C VAL A 23 -8.00 -7.29 4.15
N PRO A 24 -8.81 -8.29 4.55
CA PRO A 24 -10.27 -8.16 4.50
C PRO A 24 -10.83 -7.12 5.49
N PHE A 25 -10.12 -6.80 6.56
CA PHE A 25 -10.52 -5.80 7.54
C PHE A 25 -9.35 -4.86 7.86
N PRO A 26 -9.07 -3.85 7.00
CA PRO A 26 -7.91 -2.96 7.19
C PRO A 26 -7.91 -2.24 8.54
N LYS A 27 -9.06 -1.78 9.04
CA LYS A 27 -9.15 -1.16 10.37
C LYS A 27 -8.72 -2.12 11.50
N LYS A 28 -9.09 -3.41 11.43
CA LYS A 28 -8.62 -4.42 12.41
C LYS A 28 -7.12 -4.64 12.33
N PHE A 29 -6.54 -4.55 11.13
CA PHE A 29 -5.09 -4.60 10.98
C PHE A 29 -4.41 -3.45 11.74
N PHE A 30 -4.87 -2.20 11.60
CA PHE A 30 -4.30 -1.08 12.34
C PHE A 30 -4.46 -1.21 13.86
N ILE A 31 -5.58 -1.76 14.33
CA ILE A 31 -5.79 -2.05 15.77
C ILE A 31 -4.73 -3.05 16.25
N GLU A 32 -4.49 -4.12 15.50
CA GLU A 32 -3.49 -5.13 15.86
C GLU A 32 -2.06 -4.56 15.81
N ILE A 33 -1.72 -3.79 14.79
CA ILE A 33 -0.41 -3.14 14.70
C ILE A 33 -0.19 -2.15 15.86
N ASN A 34 -1.22 -1.38 16.21
CA ASN A 34 -1.14 -0.50 17.38
C ASN A 34 -0.87 -1.27 18.66
N ARG A 35 -1.48 -2.45 18.83
CA ARG A 35 -1.27 -3.31 20.01
C ARG A 35 0.18 -3.79 20.12
N ILE A 36 0.80 -4.22 19.02
CA ILE A 36 2.13 -4.82 19.03
C ILE A 36 3.28 -3.78 18.96
N LEU A 37 3.03 -2.60 18.42
CA LEU A 37 4.01 -1.51 18.40
C LEU A 37 4.19 -0.92 19.81
N LYS A 38 5.43 -0.66 20.17
CA LYS A 38 5.78 0.15 21.35
C LYS A 38 5.22 1.57 21.22
N PRO A 39 5.02 2.31 22.32
CA PRO A 39 4.77 3.74 22.27
C PRO A 39 5.79 4.44 21.36
N ARG A 40 5.32 5.34 20.50
CA ARG A 40 6.12 6.08 19.49
C ARG A 40 6.81 5.20 18.43
N GLY A 41 6.48 3.90 18.34
CA GLY A 41 6.96 2.99 17.30
C GLY A 41 6.41 3.35 15.92
N PHE A 42 7.03 2.80 14.89
CA PHE A 42 6.73 3.14 13.49
C PHE A 42 6.11 1.97 12.73
N LEU A 43 5.12 2.26 11.91
CA LEU A 43 4.63 1.36 10.88
C LEU A 43 5.05 1.91 9.50
N LEU A 44 5.89 1.16 8.80
CA LEU A 44 6.32 1.45 7.45
C LEU A 44 5.49 0.63 6.48
N ILE A 45 4.85 1.31 5.54
CA ILE A 45 3.96 0.71 4.55
C ILE A 45 4.50 1.03 3.16
N GLN A 46 4.70 0.01 2.35
CA GLN A 46 4.88 0.14 0.92
C GLN A 46 3.71 -0.57 0.24
N GLU A 47 2.97 0.13 -0.62
CA GLU A 47 1.73 -0.36 -1.20
C GLU A 47 1.52 0.11 -2.63
N ILE A 48 0.70 -0.63 -3.35
CA ILE A 48 0.18 -0.22 -4.65
C ILE A 48 -0.48 1.16 -4.53
N ASN A 49 -0.24 1.99 -5.52
CA ASN A 49 -1.01 3.20 -5.77
C ASN A 49 -1.92 2.96 -6.97
N CYS A 50 -3.22 2.90 -6.75
CA CYS A 50 -4.22 2.66 -7.79
C CYS A 50 -4.43 3.92 -8.65
N SER A 51 -3.34 4.36 -9.31
CA SER A 51 -3.31 5.47 -10.27
C SER A 51 -4.02 5.09 -11.57
N PHE A 52 -4.15 6.06 -12.49
CA PHE A 52 -4.74 5.80 -13.80
C PHE A 52 -3.97 4.71 -14.57
N ILE A 53 -2.63 4.79 -14.61
CA ILE A 53 -1.80 3.77 -15.27
C ILE A 53 -1.91 2.43 -14.57
N MET A 54 -1.95 2.39 -13.22
CA MET A 54 -2.15 1.14 -12.49
C MET A 54 -3.48 0.48 -12.85
N LYS A 55 -4.56 1.23 -12.91
CA LYS A 55 -5.88 0.71 -13.33
C LYS A 55 -5.82 0.06 -14.72
N LEU A 56 -5.16 0.72 -15.68
CA LEU A 56 -4.97 0.14 -17.01
C LEU A 56 -4.16 -1.16 -16.97
N LEU A 57 -3.08 -1.20 -16.19
CA LEU A 57 -2.27 -2.41 -16.04
C LEU A 57 -3.05 -3.56 -15.40
N LEU A 58 -3.87 -3.29 -14.38
CA LEU A 58 -4.71 -4.30 -13.73
C LEU A 58 -5.74 -4.88 -14.69
N ILE A 59 -6.41 -4.03 -15.49
CA ILE A 59 -7.39 -4.46 -16.50
C ILE A 59 -6.71 -5.29 -17.59
N LEU A 60 -5.60 -4.82 -18.15
CA LEU A 60 -4.88 -5.50 -19.23
C LEU A 60 -4.30 -6.86 -18.79
N ASN A 61 -3.87 -6.96 -17.55
CA ASN A 61 -3.26 -8.17 -17.03
C ASN A 61 -4.26 -9.13 -16.39
N LYS A 62 -5.53 -8.72 -16.22
CA LYS A 62 -6.58 -9.50 -15.55
C LYS A 62 -6.07 -10.05 -14.19
N HIS A 63 -5.42 -9.19 -13.44
CA HIS A 63 -4.82 -9.57 -12.17
C HIS A 63 -5.80 -9.27 -11.03
N GLU A 64 -5.40 -8.46 -10.06
CA GLU A 64 -6.27 -8.06 -8.97
C GLU A 64 -7.28 -6.99 -9.39
N GLY A 65 -8.41 -6.95 -8.68
CA GLY A 65 -9.43 -5.93 -8.89
C GLY A 65 -9.12 -4.61 -8.17
N PHE A 66 -9.92 -3.61 -8.48
CA PHE A 66 -9.98 -2.37 -7.71
C PHE A 66 -11.45 -1.94 -7.60
N ASP A 67 -11.91 -1.78 -6.37
CA ASP A 67 -13.25 -1.35 -6.04
C ASP A 67 -13.16 -0.18 -5.05
N PHE A 68 -13.62 0.99 -5.47
CA PHE A 68 -13.61 2.22 -4.67
C PHE A 68 -14.90 2.43 -3.88
N GLU A 69 -15.92 1.59 -4.06
CA GLU A 69 -17.20 1.70 -3.37
C GLU A 69 -17.19 1.05 -1.97
N ILE A 70 -16.13 0.32 -1.62
CA ILE A 70 -15.98 -0.29 -0.31
C ILE A 70 -15.54 0.72 0.75
N ASP A 71 -15.91 0.45 2.00
CA ASP A 71 -15.41 1.20 3.14
C ASP A 71 -14.30 0.40 3.86
N PRO A 72 -13.00 0.82 3.76
CA PRO A 72 -11.88 0.10 4.36
C PRO A 72 -11.87 0.20 5.90
N TYR A 73 -12.71 1.05 6.49
CA TYR A 73 -12.83 1.22 7.95
C TYR A 73 -13.94 0.36 8.55
N ASN A 74 -14.72 -0.34 7.72
CA ASN A 74 -15.79 -1.21 8.18
C ASN A 74 -15.23 -2.43 8.93
N LEU A 75 -15.77 -2.70 10.12
CA LEU A 75 -15.35 -3.83 10.95
C LEU A 75 -16.20 -5.10 10.74
N LYS A 76 -17.29 -5.01 10.00
CA LYS A 76 -18.27 -6.09 9.78
C LYS A 76 -18.23 -6.61 8.35
N THR A 77 -18.18 -5.70 7.37
CA THR A 77 -18.14 -6.04 5.94
C THR A 77 -16.68 -6.09 5.48
N PRO A 78 -16.22 -7.22 4.93
CA PRO A 78 -14.84 -7.34 4.47
C PRO A 78 -14.60 -6.52 3.18
N ALA A 79 -13.43 -5.90 3.09
CA ALA A 79 -12.98 -5.11 1.96
C ALA A 79 -12.40 -5.96 0.81
N THR A 80 -12.08 -7.23 1.09
CA THR A 80 -11.62 -8.25 0.14
C THR A 80 -12.27 -9.59 0.47
N ASN A 81 -12.20 -10.59 -0.40
CA ASN A 81 -12.70 -11.91 -0.08
C ASN A 81 -11.87 -12.54 1.05
N LYS A 82 -12.48 -12.73 2.22
CA LYS A 82 -11.83 -13.30 3.40
C LYS A 82 -11.42 -14.77 3.26
N ASP A 83 -12.05 -15.49 2.33
CA ASP A 83 -11.86 -16.92 2.10
C ASP A 83 -10.83 -17.18 0.99
N ASP A 84 -10.32 -16.13 0.34
CA ASP A 84 -9.26 -16.17 -0.65
C ASP A 84 -8.13 -15.20 -0.28
N LEU A 85 -7.01 -15.74 0.16
CA LEU A 85 -5.82 -14.96 0.55
C LEU A 85 -5.19 -14.17 -0.61
N TRP A 86 -5.48 -14.55 -1.84
CA TRP A 86 -4.98 -13.89 -3.04
C TRP A 86 -5.96 -12.87 -3.61
N SER A 87 -7.15 -12.78 -3.03
CA SER A 87 -8.09 -11.72 -3.38
C SER A 87 -7.56 -10.38 -2.92
N GLY A 88 -7.22 -9.51 -3.86
CA GLY A 88 -6.77 -8.16 -3.60
C GLY A 88 -7.79 -7.11 -4.07
N ASN A 89 -7.84 -5.99 -3.36
CA ASN A 89 -8.50 -4.78 -3.82
C ASN A 89 -7.49 -3.63 -3.82
N CYS A 90 -6.92 -3.36 -4.98
CA CYS A 90 -5.88 -2.34 -5.16
C CYS A 90 -6.33 -0.90 -4.87
N ALA A 91 -7.63 -0.66 -4.66
CA ALA A 91 -8.16 0.64 -4.25
C ALA A 91 -7.98 0.92 -2.75
N ILE A 92 -7.82 -0.12 -1.91
CA ILE A 92 -7.74 0.03 -0.43
C ILE A 92 -6.67 1.05 0.00
N PRO A 93 -5.43 1.03 -0.50
CA PRO A 93 -4.43 2.01 -0.08
C PRO A 93 -4.80 3.46 -0.44
N ASN A 94 -5.50 3.67 -1.56
CA ASN A 94 -6.01 4.99 -1.93
C ASN A 94 -7.14 5.43 -1.00
N LEU A 95 -8.10 4.55 -0.72
CA LEU A 95 -9.23 4.83 0.18
C LEU A 95 -8.77 5.13 1.61
N LEU A 96 -7.69 4.48 2.07
CA LEU A 96 -7.09 4.73 3.38
C LEU A 96 -6.32 6.06 3.44
N PHE A 97 -5.47 6.34 2.44
CA PHE A 97 -4.43 7.35 2.57
C PHE A 97 -4.60 8.59 1.67
N ASP A 98 -5.59 8.64 0.79
CA ASP A 98 -5.81 9.84 -0.03
C ASP A 98 -6.60 10.90 0.71
N ASN A 99 -7.50 10.51 1.63
CA ASN A 99 -8.17 11.41 2.56
C ASN A 99 -7.53 11.30 3.96
N ILE A 100 -6.57 12.18 4.24
CA ILE A 100 -5.81 12.18 5.49
C ILE A 100 -6.68 12.48 6.71
N GLU A 101 -7.66 13.35 6.59
CA GLU A 101 -8.54 13.72 7.71
C GLU A 101 -9.42 12.53 8.10
N LYS A 102 -10.03 11.85 7.12
CA LYS A 102 -10.78 10.63 7.38
C LYS A 102 -9.90 9.54 8.01
N PHE A 103 -8.66 9.37 7.52
CA PHE A 103 -7.74 8.42 8.14
C PHE A 103 -7.47 8.73 9.60
N LYS A 104 -7.21 10.00 9.95
CA LYS A 104 -6.97 10.42 11.33
C LYS A 104 -8.18 10.21 12.25
N GLU A 105 -9.39 10.47 11.74
CA GLU A 105 -10.64 10.24 12.49
C GLU A 105 -10.83 8.75 12.79
N GLU A 106 -10.63 7.89 11.79
CA GLU A 106 -10.91 6.46 11.88
C GLU A 106 -9.78 5.64 12.53
N ILE A 107 -8.53 6.14 12.43
CA ILE A 107 -7.30 5.49 12.93
C ILE A 107 -6.50 6.49 13.78
N SER A 108 -7.13 7.03 14.82
CA SER A 108 -6.58 8.10 15.67
C SER A 108 -5.29 7.75 16.41
N ASN A 109 -4.95 6.45 16.51
CA ASN A 109 -3.75 5.99 17.22
C ASN A 109 -2.45 6.14 16.38
N PHE A 110 -2.55 6.67 15.16
CA PHE A 110 -1.41 6.89 14.27
C PHE A 110 -1.44 8.28 13.66
N GLU A 111 -0.25 8.87 13.55
CA GLU A 111 -0.01 10.06 12.72
C GLU A 111 0.77 9.68 11.45
N ILE A 112 0.45 10.31 10.31
CA ILE A 112 1.20 10.15 9.07
C ILE A 112 2.41 11.09 9.13
N VAL A 113 3.62 10.54 9.20
CA VAL A 113 4.89 11.31 9.25
C VAL A 113 5.52 11.50 7.89
N ASP A 114 5.30 10.57 6.96
CA ASP A 114 5.80 10.68 5.57
C ASP A 114 4.85 9.98 4.61
N LYS A 115 4.71 10.56 3.41
CA LYS A 115 3.93 9.99 2.32
C LYS A 115 4.65 10.33 1.01
N LYS A 116 5.07 9.30 0.28
CA LYS A 116 5.74 9.45 -1.01
C LYS A 116 5.14 8.51 -2.05
N PHE A 117 5.22 8.96 -3.28
CA PHE A 117 4.84 8.18 -4.45
C PHE A 117 6.09 7.83 -5.25
N SER A 118 6.07 6.68 -5.91
CA SER A 118 7.20 6.19 -6.70
C SER A 118 6.74 5.25 -7.79
N GLU A 119 7.68 4.93 -8.65
CA GLU A 119 7.59 3.92 -9.70
C GLU A 119 6.50 4.17 -10.72
N CYS A 120 6.88 4.12 -11.97
CA CYS A 120 5.98 4.13 -13.12
C CYS A 120 6.43 3.06 -14.13
N LEU A 121 7.50 3.31 -14.85
CA LEU A 121 8.03 2.41 -15.88
C LEU A 121 8.83 1.26 -15.26
N ILE A 122 9.56 1.51 -14.18
CA ILE A 122 10.42 0.52 -13.54
C ILE A 122 9.61 -0.65 -12.97
N PHE A 123 8.41 -0.39 -12.47
CA PHE A 123 7.54 -1.41 -11.91
C PHE A 123 7.16 -2.50 -12.93
N PRO A 124 6.56 -2.18 -14.11
CA PRO A 124 6.28 -3.20 -15.12
C PRO A 124 7.55 -3.80 -15.75
N LEU A 125 8.64 -3.04 -15.87
CA LEU A 125 9.90 -3.54 -16.43
C LEU A 125 10.59 -4.55 -15.51
N SER A 126 10.47 -4.40 -14.20
CA SER A 126 10.98 -5.37 -13.21
C SER A 126 10.10 -6.62 -13.05
N GLY A 127 8.99 -6.70 -13.77
CA GLY A 127 7.99 -7.75 -13.64
C GLY A 127 6.85 -7.39 -12.68
N GLY A 128 6.99 -6.33 -11.90
CA GLY A 128 6.00 -5.89 -10.92
C GLY A 128 5.60 -7.02 -9.97
N VAL A 129 4.34 -7.01 -9.51
CA VAL A 129 3.75 -8.10 -8.74
C VAL A 129 3.44 -9.33 -9.62
N ILE A 130 3.46 -9.18 -10.95
CA ILE A 130 3.12 -10.24 -11.90
C ILE A 130 4.38 -11.05 -12.23
N ALA A 131 4.86 -11.83 -11.27
CA ALA A 131 6.05 -12.68 -11.39
C ALA A 131 6.02 -13.71 -12.54
N LYS A 132 4.89 -13.84 -13.25
CA LYS A 132 4.72 -14.76 -14.38
C LYS A 132 5.15 -14.16 -15.73
N LYS A 133 5.41 -12.85 -15.82
CA LYS A 133 5.87 -12.21 -17.07
C LYS A 133 7.38 -12.13 -17.10
N LYS A 134 7.95 -12.39 -18.29
CA LYS A 134 9.39 -12.23 -18.51
C LYS A 134 9.78 -10.77 -18.28
N THR A 135 10.75 -10.55 -17.42
CA THR A 135 11.37 -9.25 -17.21
C THR A 135 12.36 -8.94 -18.31
N ILE A 136 12.55 -7.67 -18.62
CA ILE A 136 13.55 -7.22 -19.57
C ILE A 136 14.82 -6.90 -18.78
N ASN A 137 15.90 -7.64 -19.04
CA ASN A 137 17.20 -7.32 -18.47
C ASN A 137 17.78 -6.07 -19.14
N LEU A 138 17.64 -4.94 -18.45
CA LEU A 138 18.23 -3.68 -18.88
C LEU A 138 19.59 -3.47 -18.20
N PRO A 139 20.60 -2.94 -18.94
CA PRO A 139 21.86 -2.55 -18.35
C PRO A 139 21.66 -1.40 -17.36
N ASN A 140 22.54 -1.30 -16.36
CA ASN A 140 22.45 -0.31 -15.28
C ASN A 140 22.37 1.14 -15.78
N SER A 141 22.98 1.47 -16.90
CA SER A 141 22.90 2.80 -17.52
C SER A 141 21.48 3.15 -17.96
N LEU A 142 20.78 2.19 -18.59
CA LEU A 142 19.38 2.38 -18.99
C LEU A 142 18.44 2.39 -17.78
N LEU A 143 18.70 1.57 -16.77
CA LEU A 143 17.89 1.61 -15.52
C LEU A 143 17.97 2.97 -14.85
N LYS A 144 19.13 3.65 -14.85
CA LYS A 144 19.26 5.03 -14.32
C LYS A 144 18.42 6.04 -15.12
N ILE A 145 18.35 5.87 -16.44
CA ILE A 145 17.51 6.73 -17.29
C ILE A 145 16.02 6.48 -16.98
N VAL A 146 15.62 5.22 -16.87
CA VAL A 146 14.24 4.86 -16.51
C VAL A 146 13.87 5.41 -15.14
N ASP A 147 14.73 5.29 -14.13
CA ASP A 147 14.51 5.85 -12.79
C ASP A 147 14.36 7.38 -12.84
N LEU A 148 15.16 8.06 -13.65
CA LEU A 148 15.00 9.51 -13.84
C LEU A 148 13.65 9.87 -14.48
N LEU A 149 13.25 9.15 -15.52
CA LEU A 149 11.94 9.34 -16.17
C LEU A 149 10.79 9.05 -15.20
N ASP A 150 10.88 7.99 -14.42
CA ASP A 150 9.90 7.65 -13.38
C ASP A 150 9.70 8.81 -12.40
N ARG A 151 10.80 9.39 -11.90
CA ARG A 151 10.74 10.54 -10.97
C ARG A 151 10.06 11.74 -11.60
N ILE A 152 10.35 12.02 -12.86
CA ILE A 152 9.74 13.13 -13.61
C ILE A 152 8.24 12.88 -13.78
N LEU A 153 7.83 11.70 -14.25
CA LEU A 153 6.44 11.34 -14.47
C LEU A 153 5.64 11.39 -13.16
N VAL A 154 6.18 10.78 -12.09
CA VAL A 154 5.54 10.79 -10.77
C VAL A 154 5.44 12.19 -10.20
N PHE A 155 6.45 13.05 -10.41
CA PHE A 155 6.42 14.47 -10.01
C PHE A 155 5.33 15.26 -10.75
N ILE A 156 5.15 15.02 -12.05
CA ILE A 156 4.11 15.69 -12.87
C ILE A 156 2.72 15.33 -12.34
N SER A 157 2.44 14.05 -12.10
CA SER A 157 1.14 13.62 -11.57
C SER A 157 1.20 12.23 -10.93
N PRO A 158 1.29 12.13 -9.60
CA PRO A 158 1.21 10.83 -8.92
C PRO A 158 -0.13 10.11 -9.15
N LYS A 159 -1.22 10.86 -9.33
CA LYS A 159 -2.56 10.29 -9.61
C LYS A 159 -2.63 9.57 -10.96
N ILE A 160 -1.79 9.96 -11.92
CA ILE A 160 -1.73 9.34 -13.25
C ILE A 160 -0.65 8.27 -13.28
N PHE A 161 0.56 8.60 -12.85
CA PHE A 161 1.77 7.83 -13.15
C PHE A 161 2.27 6.94 -12.02
N ALA A 162 2.11 7.33 -10.74
CA ALA A 162 2.69 6.56 -9.66
C ALA A 162 2.00 5.20 -9.48
N LEU A 163 2.77 4.14 -9.50
CA LEU A 163 2.28 2.77 -9.30
C LEU A 163 2.47 2.27 -7.87
N GLN A 164 3.35 2.93 -7.10
CA GLN A 164 3.64 2.61 -5.71
C GLN A 164 3.54 3.85 -4.83
N ARG A 165 3.26 3.60 -3.54
CA ARG A 165 3.28 4.60 -2.48
C ARG A 165 3.99 4.06 -1.24
N ARG A 166 4.69 4.93 -0.55
CA ARG A 166 5.25 4.67 0.78
C ARG A 166 4.55 5.57 1.78
N ILE A 167 4.12 4.99 2.89
CA ILE A 167 3.52 5.69 4.03
C ILE A 167 4.32 5.32 5.27
N ILE A 168 4.69 6.30 6.07
CA ILE A 168 5.27 6.09 7.39
C ILE A 168 4.29 6.62 8.42
N LEU A 169 3.84 5.75 9.28
CA LEU A 169 2.98 6.06 10.40
C LEU A 169 3.77 5.95 11.70
N LYS A 170 3.52 6.86 12.63
CA LYS A 170 4.05 6.81 13.99
C LYS A 170 2.90 6.59 14.96
N LYS A 171 3.06 5.65 15.88
CA LYS A 171 2.10 5.44 16.96
C LYS A 171 2.07 6.64 17.88
N VAL A 172 0.88 7.18 18.12
CA VAL A 172 0.65 8.28 19.06
C VAL A 172 0.67 7.72 20.48
N ASP A 173 1.29 8.46 21.40
CA ASP A 173 1.23 8.17 22.83
C ASP A 173 -0.18 8.54 23.33
N ASN A 174 -0.97 7.57 23.73
CA ASN A 174 -2.24 7.76 24.47
C ASN A 174 -2.00 7.41 25.92
#